data_989bdbeb17f720f2da1255af0c7551cf
#
_entry.id   989bdbeb17f720f2da1255af0c7551cf
#
_cell.length_a   1.000
_cell.length_b   1.000
_cell.length_c   1.000
_cell.angle_alpha   90.00
_cell.angle_beta   90.00
_cell.angle_gamma   90.00
#
_symmetry.space_group_name_H-M   'P 1'
#
loop_
_entity.id
_entity.type
_entity.pdbx_description
1 polymer ?
#
loop_
_entity_poly.entity_id
_entity_poly.type
_entity_poly.pdbx_seq_one_letter_code
_entity_poly.pdbx_strand_id
1 'polypeptide(L)'
;MIKIEFYDGINGLCGFQAEGHALNGEAGEDIVCAFVSSACLLTANTVTEVIGLDADAQSDDGYLKLMILENPSKAQDVLNGLKLHLTELEKDYPQNIKVIYRRCNNA
;
A
#
# COMPACT_ATOMS: atom_id res chain seq x y z
N MET A 1 13.05 4.63 6.67
CA MET A 1 12.44 4.78 5.34
C MET A 1 11.36 3.74 5.13
N ILE A 2 10.17 4.19 4.81
CA ILE A 2 9.07 3.31 4.46
C ILE A 2 8.97 3.30 2.94
N LYS A 3 9.07 2.12 2.35
CA LYS A 3 9.01 1.98 0.90
C LYS A 3 7.68 1.34 0.54
N ILE A 4 6.96 1.97 -0.37
CA ILE A 4 5.68 1.47 -0.85
C ILE A 4 5.81 1.16 -2.33
N GLU A 5 5.48 -0.08 -2.70
CA GLU A 5 5.46 -0.51 -4.08
C GLU A 5 4.03 -0.76 -4.50
N PHE A 6 3.62 -0.14 -5.60
CA PHE A 6 2.34 -0.47 -6.23
C PHE A 6 2.61 -1.38 -7.43
N TYR A 7 1.80 -2.41 -7.55
CA TYR A 7 1.91 -3.37 -8.64
C TYR A 7 0.89 -3.06 -9.71
N ASP A 8 1.38 -2.75 -10.91
CA ASP A 8 0.56 -2.30 -12.04
C ASP A 8 0.47 -3.42 -13.07
N GLY A 9 -0.74 -3.82 -13.39
CA GLY A 9 -1.01 -4.84 -14.37
C GLY A 9 -1.61 -4.25 -15.64
N ILE A 10 -2.02 -5.11 -16.56
CA ILE A 10 -2.62 -4.70 -17.83
C ILE A 10 -3.90 -3.89 -17.60
N ASN A 11 -4.69 -4.29 -16.61
CA ASN A 11 -5.99 -3.70 -16.34
C ASN A 11 -6.00 -2.79 -15.11
N GLY A 12 -4.85 -2.23 -14.77
CA GLY A 12 -4.73 -1.33 -13.63
C GLY A 12 -3.95 -1.94 -12.47
N LEU A 13 -4.12 -1.37 -11.28
CA LEU A 13 -3.39 -1.82 -10.11
C LEU A 13 -3.89 -3.18 -9.64
N CYS A 14 -2.96 -4.08 -9.33
CA CYS A 14 -3.31 -5.41 -8.83
C CYS A 14 -2.89 -5.65 -7.37
N GLY A 15 -2.21 -4.69 -6.76
CA GLY A 15 -1.81 -4.83 -5.37
C GLY A 15 -0.79 -3.80 -4.94
N PHE A 16 -0.29 -3.98 -3.72
CA PHE A 16 0.74 -3.10 -3.17
C PHE A 16 1.52 -3.80 -2.07
N GLN A 17 2.67 -3.25 -1.75
CA GLN A 17 3.49 -3.68 -0.61
C GLN A 17 4.03 -2.45 0.10
N ALA A 18 3.93 -2.44 1.42
CA ALA A 18 4.53 -1.42 2.26
C ALA A 18 5.53 -2.10 3.19
N GLU A 19 6.77 -1.60 3.22
CA GLU A 19 7.84 -2.22 3.97
C GLU A 19 8.74 -1.18 4.60
N GLY A 20 9.20 -1.46 5.79
CA GLY A 20 10.16 -0.65 6.51
C GLY A 20 9.57 0.04 7.70
N HIS A 21 10.45 0.69 8.43
CA HIS A 21 10.08 1.49 9.58
C HIS A 21 10.57 2.90 9.36
N ALA A 22 9.82 3.86 9.87
CA ALA A 22 10.37 5.17 10.09
C ALA A 22 11.40 5.02 11.20
N LEU A 23 12.57 5.61 10.99
CA LEU A 23 13.78 5.26 11.72
C LEU A 23 13.82 5.78 13.14
N ASN A 24 14.33 4.94 14.05
CA ASN A 24 14.98 5.34 15.29
C ASN A 24 14.11 5.93 16.39
N GLY A 25 12.81 5.79 16.33
CA GLY A 25 11.95 6.24 17.40
C GLY A 25 11.96 7.75 17.62
N GLU A 26 12.36 8.52 16.64
CA GLU A 26 12.26 9.98 16.72
C GLU A 26 10.81 10.42 16.64
N ALA A 27 10.48 11.46 17.38
CA ALA A 27 9.14 12.04 17.35
C ALA A 27 8.80 12.46 15.92
N GLY A 28 7.66 12.03 15.41
CA GLY A 28 7.20 12.29 14.06
C GLY A 28 7.38 11.13 13.12
N GLU A 29 8.38 10.28 13.32
CA GLU A 29 8.56 9.10 12.48
C GLU A 29 7.53 8.03 12.81
N ASP A 30 7.20 7.87 14.11
CA ASP A 30 6.14 6.96 14.53
C ASP A 30 4.78 7.40 13.98
N ILE A 31 4.57 8.71 13.86
CA ILE A 31 3.34 9.26 13.28
C ILE A 31 3.26 8.91 11.79
N VAL A 32 4.37 9.02 11.07
CA VAL A 32 4.41 8.67 9.65
C VAL A 32 4.12 7.18 9.45
N CYS A 33 4.72 6.32 10.28
CA CYS A 33 4.41 4.89 10.27
C CYS A 33 2.92 4.63 10.49
N ALA A 34 2.32 5.33 11.45
CA ALA A 34 0.90 5.18 11.76
C ALA A 34 0.02 5.63 10.59
N PHE A 35 0.37 6.75 9.93
CA PHE A 35 -0.37 7.20 8.76
C PHE A 35 -0.35 6.16 7.65
N VAL A 36 0.83 5.63 7.34
CA VAL A 36 0.99 4.63 6.27
C VAL A 36 0.27 3.33 6.65
N SER A 37 0.50 2.84 7.86
CA SER A 37 -0.10 1.58 8.32
C SER A 37 -1.62 1.64 8.31
N SER A 38 -2.19 2.74 8.82
CA SER A 38 -3.63 2.90 8.87
C SER A 38 -4.25 2.92 7.47
N ALA A 39 -3.65 3.65 6.55
CA ALA A 39 -4.13 3.73 5.18
C ALA A 39 -4.04 2.37 4.47
N CYS A 40 -2.92 1.67 4.64
CA CYS A 40 -2.71 0.37 4.00
C CYS A 40 -3.65 -0.69 4.58
N LEU A 41 -3.86 -0.71 5.89
CA LEU A 41 -4.78 -1.66 6.53
C LEU A 41 -6.23 -1.39 6.11
N LEU A 42 -6.63 -0.14 6.06
CA LEU A 42 -7.97 0.20 5.58
C LEU A 42 -8.18 -0.30 4.17
N THR A 43 -7.20 -0.09 3.31
CA THR A 43 -7.28 -0.51 1.92
C THR A 43 -7.34 -2.03 1.80
N ALA A 44 -6.44 -2.76 2.50
CA ALA A 44 -6.43 -4.20 2.46
C ALA A 44 -7.75 -4.79 2.98
N ASN A 45 -8.24 -4.29 4.10
CA ASN A 45 -9.51 -4.75 4.68
C ASN A 45 -10.69 -4.43 3.77
N THR A 46 -10.67 -3.28 3.12
CA THR A 46 -11.73 -2.94 2.17
C THR A 46 -11.76 -3.93 1.01
N VAL A 47 -10.60 -4.26 0.46
CA VAL A 47 -10.52 -5.21 -0.66
C VAL A 47 -11.00 -6.60 -0.25
N THR A 48 -10.53 -7.11 0.89
CA THR A 48 -10.81 -8.49 1.28
C THR A 48 -12.15 -8.67 1.97
N GLU A 49 -12.56 -7.73 2.82
CA GLU A 49 -13.75 -7.90 3.68
C GLU A 49 -14.97 -7.13 3.19
N VAL A 50 -14.79 -5.98 2.59
CA VAL A 50 -15.93 -5.16 2.13
C VAL A 50 -16.29 -5.51 0.70
N ILE A 51 -15.32 -5.47 -0.21
CA ILE A 51 -15.53 -5.85 -1.61
C ILE A 51 -15.60 -7.37 -1.74
N GLY A 52 -14.83 -8.09 -0.91
CA GLY A 52 -14.85 -9.55 -0.88
C GLY A 52 -14.05 -10.21 -1.98
N LEU A 53 -12.97 -9.59 -2.42
CA LEU A 53 -12.11 -10.16 -3.45
C LEU A 53 -11.13 -11.17 -2.87
N ASP A 54 -10.83 -12.20 -3.65
CA ASP A 54 -9.75 -13.12 -3.32
C ASP A 54 -8.42 -12.39 -3.47
N ALA A 55 -7.62 -12.44 -2.43
CA ALA A 55 -6.34 -11.76 -2.39
C ALA A 55 -5.36 -12.53 -1.52
N ASP A 56 -4.10 -12.45 -1.88
CA ASP A 56 -3.01 -12.91 -1.03
C ASP A 56 -2.58 -11.73 -0.17
N ALA A 57 -2.88 -11.81 1.12
CA ALA A 57 -2.58 -10.76 2.08
C ALA A 57 -1.61 -11.28 3.11
N GLN A 58 -0.50 -10.58 3.29
CA GLN A 58 0.53 -10.92 4.25
C GLN A 58 0.84 -9.70 5.11
N SER A 59 0.94 -9.87 6.40
CA SER A 59 1.31 -8.78 7.29
C SER A 59 2.23 -9.27 8.39
N ASP A 60 3.17 -8.43 8.75
CA ASP A 60 4.10 -8.66 9.85
C ASP A 60 4.52 -7.28 10.36
N ASP A 61 5.36 -7.25 11.37
CA ASP A 61 5.88 -5.99 11.88
C ASP A 61 6.69 -5.27 10.79
N GLY A 62 6.27 -4.06 10.45
CA GLY A 62 6.92 -3.29 9.40
C GLY A 62 6.72 -3.81 7.98
N TYR A 63 5.69 -4.63 7.76
CA TYR A 63 5.46 -5.23 6.45
C TYR A 63 3.97 -5.50 6.21
N LEU A 64 3.49 -5.10 5.06
CA LEU A 64 2.15 -5.46 4.60
C LEU A 64 2.17 -5.62 3.09
N LYS A 65 1.63 -6.72 2.60
CA LYS A 65 1.51 -6.96 1.15
C LYS A 65 0.11 -7.45 0.83
N LEU A 66 -0.46 -6.91 -0.24
CA LEU A 66 -1.74 -7.34 -0.77
C LEU A 66 -1.60 -7.55 -2.28
N MET A 67 -1.93 -8.77 -2.74
CA MET A 67 -2.02 -9.07 -4.17
C MET A 67 -3.40 -9.64 -4.46
N ILE A 68 -4.14 -8.98 -5.35
CA ILE A 68 -5.47 -9.40 -5.73
C ILE A 68 -5.35 -10.53 -6.76
N LEU A 69 -6.03 -11.64 -6.51
CA LEU A 69 -5.95 -12.84 -7.33
C LEU A 69 -6.97 -12.86 -8.46
N GLU A 70 -8.14 -12.24 -8.25
CA GLU A 70 -9.22 -12.22 -9.25
C GLU A 70 -9.92 -10.87 -9.24
N ASN A 71 -10.33 -10.43 -10.40
CA ASN A 71 -11.18 -9.24 -10.60
C ASN A 71 -10.61 -7.96 -9.98
N PRO A 72 -9.36 -7.62 -10.26
CA PRO A 72 -8.78 -6.38 -9.70
C PRO A 72 -9.52 -5.12 -10.15
N SER A 73 -10.29 -5.20 -11.24
CA SER A 73 -11.09 -4.06 -11.70
C SER A 73 -12.07 -3.54 -10.63
N LYS A 74 -12.50 -4.41 -9.72
CA LYS A 74 -13.43 -4.02 -8.64
C LYS A 74 -12.75 -3.23 -7.52
N ALA A 75 -11.44 -3.18 -7.50
CA ALA A 75 -10.69 -2.51 -6.46
C ALA A 75 -9.93 -1.28 -6.96
N GLN A 76 -10.14 -0.86 -8.21
CA GLN A 76 -9.36 0.23 -8.78
C GLN A 76 -9.56 1.54 -8.03
N ASP A 77 -10.79 1.86 -7.64
CA ASP A 77 -11.05 3.11 -6.93
C ASP A 77 -10.33 3.14 -5.57
N VAL A 78 -10.41 2.05 -4.83
CA VAL A 78 -9.77 2.02 -3.50
C VAL A 78 -8.24 1.97 -3.61
N LEU A 79 -7.71 1.23 -4.59
CA LEU A 79 -6.26 1.17 -4.78
C LEU A 79 -5.70 2.50 -5.28
N ASN A 80 -6.39 3.16 -6.18
CA ASN A 80 -5.98 4.48 -6.65
C ASN A 80 -6.14 5.54 -5.57
N GLY A 81 -7.12 5.39 -4.69
CA GLY A 81 -7.24 6.25 -3.51
C GLY A 81 -6.04 6.11 -2.60
N LEU A 82 -5.60 4.89 -2.33
CA LEU A 82 -4.39 4.66 -1.54
C LEU A 82 -3.16 5.25 -2.22
N LYS A 83 -3.03 5.04 -3.52
CA LYS A 83 -1.92 5.58 -4.30
C LYS A 83 -1.85 7.10 -4.19
N LEU A 84 -2.98 7.76 -4.37
CA LEU A 84 -3.05 9.21 -4.25
C LEU A 84 -2.67 9.67 -2.84
N HIS A 85 -3.23 9.02 -1.83
CA HIS A 85 -2.99 9.37 -0.44
C HIS A 85 -1.51 9.23 -0.07
N LEU A 86 -0.89 8.11 -0.42
CA LEU A 86 0.51 7.86 -0.09
C LEU A 86 1.47 8.74 -0.90
N THR A 87 1.09 9.08 -2.13
CA THR A 87 1.87 10.02 -2.95
C THR A 87 1.86 11.42 -2.33
N GLU A 88 0.72 11.84 -1.79
CA GLU A 88 0.63 13.13 -1.09
C GLU A 88 1.42 13.10 0.23
N LEU A 89 1.37 11.99 0.97
CA LEU A 89 2.18 11.83 2.18
C LEU A 89 3.67 11.88 1.86
N GLU A 90 4.09 11.27 0.76
CA GLU A 90 5.49 11.32 0.33
C GLU A 90 5.97 12.74 0.11
N LYS A 91 5.12 13.60 -0.43
CA LYS A 91 5.47 15.02 -0.62
C LYS A 91 5.67 15.73 0.72
N ASP A 92 4.87 15.36 1.72
CA ASP A 92 4.98 15.96 3.06
C ASP A 92 6.17 15.39 3.85
N TYR A 93 6.50 14.12 3.62
CA TYR A 93 7.54 13.41 4.36
C TYR A 93 8.53 12.72 3.41
N PRO A 94 9.21 13.47 2.54
CA PRO A 94 10.03 12.86 1.48
C PRO A 94 11.24 12.09 2.00
N GLN A 95 11.66 12.33 3.24
CA GLN A 95 12.78 11.61 3.85
C GLN A 95 12.34 10.32 4.53
N ASN A 96 11.04 10.12 4.68
CA ASN A 96 10.49 8.97 5.41
C ASN A 96 9.73 8.00 4.53
N ILE A 97 9.21 8.44 3.39
CA ILE A 97 8.37 7.64 2.50
C ILE A 97 8.89 7.69 1.08
N LYS A 98 8.93 6.53 0.44
CA LYS A 98 9.21 6.43 -0.98
C LYS A 98 8.17 5.55 -1.65
N VAL A 99 7.50 6.10 -2.65
CA VAL A 99 6.48 5.38 -3.44
C VAL A 99 7.09 5.03 -4.78
N ILE A 100 7.03 3.74 -5.15
CA ILE A 100 7.51 3.26 -6.44
C ILE A 100 6.45 2.37 -7.09
N TYR A 101 6.62 2.14 -8.38
CA TYR A 101 5.69 1.35 -9.19
C TYR A 101 6.44 0.21 -9.86
N ARG A 102 5.83 -0.98 -9.86
CA ARG A 102 6.39 -2.15 -10.51
C ARG A 102 5.32 -2.82 -11.36
N ARG A 103 5.76 -3.48 -12.42
CA ARG A 103 4.87 -4.30 -13.20
C ARG A 103 4.51 -5.56 -12.46
N CYS A 104 3.24 -5.92 -12.53
CA CYS A 104 2.77 -7.20 -12.08
C CYS A 104 3.20 -8.26 -13.09
N ASN A 105 3.86 -9.33 -12.62
CA ASN A 105 4.40 -10.36 -13.52
C ASN A 105 3.35 -11.11 -14.32
N ASN A 106 2.11 -11.10 -13.85
CA ASN A 106 1.00 -11.79 -14.50
C ASN A 106 0.19 -10.87 -15.40
N ALA A 107 0.69 -9.69 -15.63
CA ALA A 107 -0.02 -8.73 -16.47
C ALA A 107 0.16 -9.06 -17.94
#